data_4196069be0e044d9b281c4aaa619609c
#
_entry.id   4196069be0e044d9b281c4aaa619609c
#
_cell.length_a   1.000
_cell.length_b   1.000
_cell.length_c   1.000
_cell.angle_alpha   90.00
_cell.angle_beta   90.00
_cell.angle_gamma   90.00
#
_symmetry.space_group_name_H-M   'P 1'
#
loop_
_entity.id
_entity.type
_entity.pdbx_description
1 polymer ?
#
loop_
_entity_poly.entity_id
_entity_poly.type
_entity_poly.pdbx_seq_one_letter_code
_entity_poly.pdbx_strand_id
1 'polypeptide(L)'
;RPFGIFPEGTRSRTGKLQPGLPGVGMLAIRSKVPVVPIAFIGTNQVFKGRKFHPRTRIKMIIGKPISPEEIQQLGNAKAVTDYIMSRIAQMLPPDMRGVYSEEKFEKESERDLSSREEQSNV
;
A
#
# COMPACT_ATOMS: atom_id res chain seq x y z
N ARG A 1 -21.68 2.86 6.42
CA ARG A 1 -20.77 2.61 7.57
C ARG A 1 -19.33 2.56 7.11
N PRO A 2 -18.39 3.21 7.82
CA PRO A 2 -16.98 3.06 7.51
C PRO A 2 -16.52 1.62 7.76
N PHE A 3 -15.64 1.13 6.88
CA PHE A 3 -15.06 -0.19 6.99
C PHE A 3 -13.53 -0.06 6.96
N GLY A 4 -12.86 -0.58 7.99
CA GLY A 4 -11.41 -0.57 8.06
C GLY A 4 -10.81 -1.88 7.56
N ILE A 5 -9.73 -1.79 6.79
CA ILE A 5 -9.02 -2.95 6.29
C ILE A 5 -7.51 -2.73 6.35
N PHE A 6 -6.76 -3.77 6.69
CA PHE A 6 -5.31 -3.79 6.63
C PHE A 6 -4.89 -4.40 5.28
N PRO A 7 -4.42 -3.58 4.33
CA PRO A 7 -4.21 -4.06 2.96
C PRO A 7 -3.10 -5.08 2.82
N GLU A 8 -2.18 -5.17 3.78
CA GLU A 8 -1.12 -6.17 3.77
C GLU A 8 -1.59 -7.55 4.27
N GLY A 9 -2.72 -7.61 4.95
CA GLY A 9 -3.29 -8.84 5.49
C GLY A 9 -2.54 -9.46 6.66
N THR A 10 -1.38 -8.92 7.03
CA THR A 10 -0.55 -9.44 8.11
C THR A 10 0.32 -8.31 8.70
N ARG A 11 0.91 -8.59 9.85
CA ARG A 11 1.86 -7.66 10.47
C ARG A 11 3.21 -7.70 9.73
N SER A 12 3.79 -6.53 9.49
CA SER A 12 5.16 -6.44 9.01
C SER A 12 6.13 -6.66 10.17
N ARG A 13 6.96 -7.68 10.08
CA ARG A 13 7.99 -7.97 11.09
C ARG A 13 9.18 -7.02 11.00
N THR A 14 9.38 -6.41 9.83
CA THR A 14 10.50 -5.49 9.58
C THR A 14 10.15 -4.03 9.79
N GLY A 15 8.87 -3.72 10.00
CA GLY A 15 8.37 -2.34 10.04
C GLY A 15 8.21 -1.69 8.68
N LYS A 16 8.54 -2.40 7.61
CA LYS A 16 8.42 -1.92 6.22
C LYS A 16 7.13 -2.42 5.60
N LEU A 17 6.61 -1.67 4.62
CA LEU A 17 5.43 -2.09 3.89
C LEU A 17 5.67 -3.38 3.12
N GLN A 18 4.70 -4.27 3.18
CA GLN A 18 4.66 -5.51 2.42
C GLN A 18 3.70 -5.35 1.23
N PRO A 19 3.75 -6.26 0.23
CA PRO A 19 2.81 -6.18 -0.88
C PRO A 19 1.36 -6.22 -0.41
N GLY A 20 0.53 -5.36 -1.00
CA GLY A 20 -0.89 -5.34 -0.72
C GLY A 20 -1.59 -6.56 -1.32
N LEU A 21 -2.62 -7.07 -0.62
CA LEU A 21 -3.39 -8.20 -1.11
C LEU A 21 -4.35 -7.77 -2.23
N PRO A 22 -4.52 -8.58 -3.28
CA PRO A 22 -5.41 -8.24 -4.41
C PRO A 22 -6.87 -8.01 -3.99
N GLY A 23 -7.31 -8.64 -2.91
CA GLY A 23 -8.67 -8.48 -2.39
C GLY A 23 -9.02 -7.04 -1.99
N VAL A 24 -8.03 -6.24 -1.60
CA VAL A 24 -8.23 -4.84 -1.25
C VAL A 24 -8.69 -4.03 -2.47
N GLY A 25 -8.01 -4.19 -3.60
CA GLY A 25 -8.39 -3.54 -4.85
C GLY A 25 -9.76 -3.98 -5.35
N MET A 26 -10.05 -5.27 -5.28
CA MET A 26 -11.34 -5.84 -5.64
C MET A 26 -12.48 -5.24 -4.81
N LEU A 27 -12.27 -5.17 -3.49
CA LEU A 27 -13.24 -4.58 -2.56
C LEU A 27 -13.48 -3.12 -2.87
N ALA A 28 -12.42 -2.35 -3.13
CA ALA A 28 -12.52 -0.93 -3.47
C ALA A 28 -13.32 -0.71 -4.75
N ILE A 29 -13.08 -1.53 -5.78
CA ILE A 29 -13.81 -1.44 -7.06
C ILE A 29 -15.30 -1.75 -6.86
N ARG A 30 -15.61 -2.81 -6.13
CA ARG A 30 -17.00 -3.27 -5.94
C ARG A 30 -17.82 -2.38 -5.03
N SER A 31 -17.18 -1.80 -4.01
CA SER A 31 -17.90 -1.01 -3.00
C SER A 31 -18.32 0.38 -3.51
N LYS A 32 -17.63 0.91 -4.49
CA LYS A 32 -17.91 2.23 -5.11
C LYS A 32 -18.01 3.37 -4.08
N VAL A 33 -17.15 3.31 -3.07
CA VAL A 33 -17.07 4.32 -2.00
C VAL A 33 -15.68 4.94 -1.98
N PRO A 34 -15.51 6.15 -1.40
CA PRO A 34 -14.18 6.73 -1.23
C PRO A 34 -13.30 5.86 -0.33
N VAL A 35 -12.01 5.81 -0.65
CA VAL A 35 -11.00 5.09 0.14
C VAL A 35 -10.07 6.11 0.78
N VAL A 36 -9.91 6.01 2.09
CA VAL A 36 -9.02 6.90 2.85
C VAL A 36 -7.77 6.10 3.23
N PRO A 37 -6.60 6.42 2.66
CA PRO A 37 -5.35 5.77 3.06
C PRO A 37 -4.90 6.32 4.41
N ILE A 38 -4.51 5.41 5.31
CA ILE A 38 -4.01 5.75 6.65
C ILE A 38 -2.69 5.05 6.87
N ALA A 39 -1.67 5.80 7.27
CA ALA A 39 -0.36 5.26 7.60
C ALA A 39 -0.13 5.31 9.11
N PHE A 40 0.44 4.24 9.65
CA PHE A 40 0.87 4.18 11.04
C PHE A 40 2.39 4.07 11.11
N ILE A 41 3.02 4.90 11.93
CA ILE A 41 4.46 4.89 12.16
C ILE A 41 4.70 4.54 13.63
N GLY A 42 5.58 3.56 13.87
CA GLY A 42 5.98 3.18 15.22
C GLY A 42 5.25 1.97 15.79
N THR A 43 4.31 1.36 15.07
CA THR A 43 3.56 0.20 15.55
C THR A 43 4.46 -1.02 15.80
N ASN A 44 5.52 -1.18 15.02
CA ASN A 44 6.50 -2.25 15.19
C ASN A 44 7.34 -2.11 16.47
N GLN A 45 7.35 -0.95 17.09
CA GLN A 45 8.10 -0.69 18.31
C GLN A 45 7.32 -1.08 19.59
N VAL A 46 5.99 -1.23 19.48
CA VAL A 46 5.14 -1.60 20.63
C VAL A 46 5.51 -2.96 21.18
N PHE A 47 5.80 -3.91 20.30
CA PHE A 47 6.27 -5.25 20.65
C PHE A 47 7.64 -5.49 20.02
N LYS A 48 8.69 -4.91 20.59
CA LYS A 48 10.05 -5.13 20.11
C LYS A 48 10.62 -6.35 20.80
N GLY A 49 10.82 -7.44 20.00
CA GLY A 49 11.17 -8.74 20.55
C GLY A 49 10.00 -9.33 21.34
N ARG A 50 10.28 -9.81 22.56
CA ARG A 50 9.25 -10.36 23.47
C ARG A 50 8.74 -9.34 24.50
N LYS A 51 9.23 -8.09 24.44
CA LYS A 51 8.87 -7.07 25.43
C LYS A 51 7.80 -6.14 24.89
N PHE A 52 6.79 -5.90 25.71
CA PHE A 52 5.75 -4.92 25.46
C PHE A 52 6.25 -3.53 25.89
N HIS A 53 6.18 -2.56 24.97
CA HIS A 53 6.59 -1.18 25.21
C HIS A 53 5.37 -0.25 25.17
N PRO A 54 4.63 -0.10 26.29
CA PRO A 54 3.37 0.66 26.29
C PRO A 54 3.54 2.17 26.10
N ARG A 55 4.75 2.69 26.29
CA ARG A 55 5.04 4.12 26.10
C ARG A 55 5.52 4.47 24.70
N THR A 56 5.48 3.53 23.76
CA THR A 56 5.85 3.78 22.37
C THR A 56 4.88 4.77 21.74
N ARG A 57 5.43 5.81 21.11
CA ARG A 57 4.63 6.78 20.38
C ARG A 57 4.28 6.23 19.01
N ILE A 58 2.98 6.17 18.70
CA ILE A 58 2.47 5.77 17.40
C ILE A 58 1.97 7.03 16.71
N LYS A 59 2.45 7.27 15.49
CA LYS A 59 1.99 8.37 14.67
C LYS A 59 1.01 7.84 13.63
N MET A 60 -0.16 8.44 13.54
CA MET A 60 -1.17 8.13 12.53
C MET A 60 -1.25 9.30 11.55
N ILE A 61 -1.10 8.99 10.27
CA ILE A 61 -1.22 9.99 9.20
C ILE A 61 -2.41 9.60 8.32
N ILE A 62 -3.36 10.50 8.18
CA ILE A 62 -4.54 10.31 7.35
C ILE A 62 -4.32 11.03 6.03
N GLY A 63 -4.32 10.29 4.92
CA GLY A 63 -4.14 10.83 3.58
C GLY A 63 -5.44 11.37 2.98
N LYS A 64 -5.32 11.97 1.80
CA LYS A 64 -6.48 12.45 1.06
C LYS A 64 -7.34 11.28 0.59
N PRO A 65 -8.69 11.40 0.67
CA PRO A 65 -9.57 10.37 0.15
C PRO A 65 -9.35 10.16 -1.36
N ILE A 66 -9.39 8.88 -1.76
CA ILE A 66 -9.36 8.49 -3.15
C ILE A 66 -10.82 8.33 -3.60
N SER A 67 -11.22 9.08 -4.62
CA SER A 67 -12.61 9.04 -5.09
C SER A 67 -12.96 7.73 -5.77
N PRO A 68 -14.25 7.32 -5.75
CA PRO A 68 -14.67 6.13 -6.50
C PRO A 68 -14.35 6.21 -8.00
N GLU A 69 -14.40 7.39 -8.58
CA GLU A 69 -14.10 7.63 -9.99
C GLU A 69 -12.63 7.33 -10.30
N GLU A 70 -11.71 7.79 -9.45
CA GLU A 70 -10.28 7.48 -9.59
C GLU A 70 -10.03 5.98 -9.52
N ILE A 71 -10.72 5.29 -8.61
CA ILE A 71 -10.59 3.84 -8.45
C ILE A 71 -11.06 3.12 -9.71
N GLN A 72 -12.20 3.51 -10.27
CA GLN A 72 -12.74 2.90 -11.50
C GLN A 72 -11.82 3.11 -12.71
N GLN A 73 -11.17 4.26 -12.81
CA GLN A 73 -10.24 4.58 -13.89
C GLN A 73 -9.00 3.69 -13.91
N LEU A 74 -8.59 3.13 -12.77
CA LEU A 74 -7.45 2.24 -12.68
C LEU A 74 -7.70 0.87 -13.32
N GLY A 75 -8.93 0.44 -13.43
CA GLY A 75 -9.38 -0.65 -14.29
C GLY A 75 -9.31 -2.05 -13.70
N ASN A 76 -8.32 -2.38 -12.88
CA ASN A 76 -8.18 -3.74 -12.32
C ASN A 76 -7.75 -3.73 -10.85
N ALA A 77 -7.99 -4.85 -10.17
CA ALA A 77 -7.76 -4.98 -8.73
C ALA A 77 -6.28 -4.78 -8.35
N LYS A 78 -5.35 -5.27 -9.15
CA LYS A 78 -3.92 -5.11 -8.88
C LYS A 78 -3.50 -3.64 -8.94
N ALA A 79 -3.93 -2.93 -9.98
CA ALA A 79 -3.63 -1.51 -10.14
C ALA A 79 -4.21 -0.68 -9.01
N VAL A 80 -5.42 -0.99 -8.56
CA VAL A 80 -6.08 -0.30 -7.44
C VAL A 80 -5.33 -0.57 -6.14
N THR A 81 -4.98 -1.83 -5.87
CA THR A 81 -4.19 -2.20 -4.68
C THR A 81 -2.86 -1.46 -4.66
N ASP A 82 -2.12 -1.48 -5.76
CA ASP A 82 -0.82 -0.81 -5.86
C ASP A 82 -0.94 0.71 -5.69
N TYR A 83 -2.00 1.30 -6.22
CA TYR A 83 -2.27 2.73 -6.05
C TYR A 83 -2.54 3.09 -4.59
N ILE A 84 -3.38 2.32 -3.90
CA ILE A 84 -3.67 2.51 -2.48
C ILE A 84 -2.40 2.37 -1.65
N MET A 85 -1.62 1.33 -1.90
CA MET A 85 -0.36 1.08 -1.19
C MET A 85 0.66 2.18 -1.45
N SER A 86 0.76 2.69 -2.68
CA SER A 86 1.66 3.79 -2.99
C SER A 86 1.29 5.08 -2.26
N ARG A 87 0.00 5.33 -2.09
CA ARG A 87 -0.49 6.48 -1.32
C ARG A 87 -0.10 6.36 0.16
N ILE A 88 -0.20 5.16 0.72
CA ILE A 88 0.27 4.89 2.09
C ILE A 88 1.79 5.08 2.17
N ALA A 89 2.53 4.55 1.20
CA ALA A 89 3.99 4.64 1.15
C ALA A 89 4.48 6.10 1.13
N GLN A 90 3.81 6.97 0.39
CA GLN A 90 4.16 8.38 0.31
C GLN A 90 4.06 9.11 1.66
N MET A 91 3.23 8.61 2.57
CA MET A 91 3.09 9.17 3.92
C MET A 91 4.12 8.63 4.90
N LEU A 92 4.86 7.58 4.52
CA LEU A 92 5.87 6.95 5.36
C LEU A 92 7.28 7.46 5.03
N PRO A 93 8.24 7.40 6.00
CA PRO A 93 9.64 7.64 5.70
C PRO A 93 10.15 6.66 4.61
N PRO A 94 11.12 7.07 3.77
CA PRO A 94 11.60 6.23 2.67
C PRO A 94 12.06 4.82 3.07
N ASP A 95 12.67 4.68 4.23
CA ASP A 95 13.15 3.41 4.76
C ASP A 95 12.02 2.46 5.19
N MET A 96 10.80 2.96 5.35
CA MET A 96 9.62 2.18 5.74
C MET A 96 8.74 1.78 4.55
N ARG A 97 9.04 2.27 3.35
CA ARG A 97 8.21 2.04 2.15
C ARG A 97 8.28 0.62 1.60
N GLY A 98 9.35 -0.12 1.93
CA GLY A 98 9.50 -1.52 1.53
C GLY A 98 9.46 -1.71 0.02
N VAL A 99 8.56 -2.58 -0.45
CA VAL A 99 8.39 -2.88 -1.87
C VAL A 99 7.81 -1.71 -2.68
N TYR A 100 7.28 -0.69 -2.01
CA TYR A 100 6.70 0.51 -2.64
C TYR A 100 7.67 1.70 -2.62
N SER A 101 8.95 1.48 -2.38
CA SER A 101 9.98 2.51 -2.55
C SER A 101 10.07 2.93 -4.02
N GLU A 102 10.33 4.20 -4.26
CA GLU A 102 10.38 4.74 -5.63
C GLU A 102 11.33 3.96 -6.54
N GLU A 103 12.51 3.61 -6.05
CA GLU A 103 13.49 2.82 -6.82
C GLU A 103 12.94 1.47 -7.26
N LYS A 104 12.25 0.76 -6.38
CA LYS A 104 11.68 -0.55 -6.72
C LYS A 104 10.51 -0.43 -7.67
N PHE A 105 9.70 0.61 -7.49
CA PHE A 105 8.55 0.85 -8.35
C PHE A 105 8.98 1.21 -9.77
N GLU A 106 10.00 2.03 -9.93
CA GLU A 106 10.59 2.36 -11.23
C GLU A 106 11.18 1.13 -11.91
N LYS A 107 11.91 0.29 -11.18
CA LYS A 107 12.50 -0.93 -11.72
C LYS A 107 11.44 -1.94 -12.19
N GLU A 108 10.35 -2.08 -11.45
CA GLU A 108 9.25 -2.95 -11.86
C GLU A 108 8.52 -2.41 -13.09
N SER A 109 8.29 -1.09 -13.15
CA SER A 109 7.71 -0.43 -14.33
C SER A 109 8.58 -0.62 -15.56
N GLU A 110 9.90 -0.47 -15.44
CA GLU A 110 10.85 -0.68 -16.52
C GLU A 110 10.85 -2.14 -17.00
N ARG A 111 10.79 -3.10 -16.07
CA ARG A 111 10.68 -4.53 -16.40
C ARG A 111 9.40 -4.85 -17.16
N ASP A 112 8.26 -4.31 -16.72
CA ASP A 112 6.97 -4.51 -17.39
C ASP A 112 6.97 -3.91 -18.79
N LEU A 113 7.53 -2.72 -18.97
CA LEU A 113 7.69 -2.09 -20.28
C LEU A 113 8.61 -2.90 -21.19
N SER A 114 9.73 -3.38 -20.68
CA SER A 114 10.67 -4.21 -21.43
C SER A 114 10.03 -5.53 -21.87
N SER A 115 9.27 -6.18 -20.99
CA SER A 115 8.52 -7.40 -21.31
C SER A 115 7.48 -7.17 -22.41
N ARG A 116 6.79 -6.03 -22.38
CA ARG A 116 5.80 -5.67 -23.41
C ARG A 116 6.43 -5.39 -24.75
N GLU A 117 7.59 -4.74 -24.79
CA GLU A 117 8.34 -4.50 -26.03
C GLU A 117 8.81 -5.81 -26.66
N GLU A 118 9.31 -6.76 -25.85
CA GLU A 118 9.71 -8.08 -26.33
C GLU A 118 8.52 -8.86 -26.91
N GLN A 119 7.34 -8.76 -26.31
CA GLN A 119 6.13 -9.42 -26.81
C GLN A 119 5.59 -8.77 -28.08
N SER A 120 5.80 -7.48 -28.29
CA SER A 120 5.32 -6.78 -29.50
C SER A 120 6.20 -6.98 -30.72
N ASN A 121 7.44 -7.47 -30.57
CA ASN A 121 8.39 -7.72 -31.62
C ASN A 121 8.36 -9.15 -32.16
N VAL A 122 7.37 -9.94 -31.78
CA VAL A 122 7.20 -11.33 -32.24
C VAL A 122 6.11 -11.40 -33.36
#